data_d8564f12678ea80078b600d780a5adc3
#
_entry.id   d8564f12678ea80078b600d780a5adc3
#
_cell.length_a   1.000
_cell.length_b   1.000
_cell.length_c   1.000
_cell.angle_alpha   90.00
_cell.angle_beta   90.00
_cell.angle_gamma   90.00
#
_symmetry.space_group_name_H-M   'P 1'
#
loop_
_entity.id
_entity.type
_entity.pdbx_description
1 polymer ?
#
loop_
_entity_poly.entity_id
_entity_poly.type
_entity_poly.pdbx_seq_one_letter_code
_entity_poly.pdbx_strand_id
1 'polypeptide(L)'
;CETENIIEKKEIASATIGITSRLISPPVTITQDELFALIDGLNSDAGVDGILVQSPLPKHINEVAVFRRIAAHKDVDGFHTLNLGKLAQEDDTGFVACTPAGIMQLLARSGVSLSGKHVVVLGRSLIVGKPAALLAVQRKAWANATVTICHSQTANLPALTRQADIL
;
A
#
# COMPACT_ATOMS: atom_id res chain seq x y z
N CYS A 1 6.76 3.87 -21.58
CA CYS A 1 5.90 2.89 -20.88
C CYS A 1 5.18 3.58 -19.71
N GLU A 2 3.99 3.08 -19.30
CA GLU A 2 3.20 3.69 -18.20
C GLU A 2 4.00 3.74 -16.88
N THR A 3 4.76 2.70 -16.61
CA THR A 3 5.62 2.60 -15.42
C THR A 3 6.73 3.65 -15.41
N GLU A 4 7.37 3.92 -16.54
CA GLU A 4 8.41 4.95 -16.66
C GLU A 4 7.87 6.35 -16.35
N ASN A 5 6.68 6.66 -16.86
CA ASN A 5 5.99 7.94 -16.58
C ASN A 5 5.66 8.10 -15.08
N ILE A 6 5.28 7.00 -14.40
CA ILE A 6 5.01 7.02 -12.95
C ILE A 6 6.30 7.27 -12.16
N ILE A 7 7.40 6.63 -12.53
CA ILE A 7 8.70 6.81 -11.88
C ILE A 7 9.18 8.25 -12.04
N GLU A 8 9.19 8.78 -13.26
CA GLU A 8 9.58 10.16 -13.56
C GLU A 8 8.77 11.18 -12.74
N LYS A 9 7.45 11.01 -12.65
CA LYS A 9 6.60 11.87 -11.82
C LYS A 9 6.94 11.81 -10.34
N LYS A 10 7.30 10.64 -9.82
CA LYS A 10 7.75 10.47 -8.43
C LYS A 10 9.07 11.20 -8.20
N GLU A 11 10.04 11.10 -9.11
CA GLU A 11 11.32 11.80 -8.99
C GLU A 11 11.14 13.34 -9.01
N ILE A 12 10.33 13.86 -9.93
CA ILE A 12 10.02 15.29 -10.01
C ILE A 12 9.34 15.76 -8.71
N ALA A 13 8.33 15.02 -8.23
CA ALA A 13 7.62 15.38 -7.00
C ALA A 13 8.56 15.37 -5.79
N SER A 14 9.42 14.35 -5.68
CA SER A 14 10.42 14.24 -4.62
C SER A 14 11.37 15.42 -4.62
N ALA A 15 11.93 15.77 -5.78
CA ALA A 15 12.83 16.91 -5.91
C ALA A 15 12.15 18.24 -5.52
N THR A 16 10.86 18.40 -5.86
CA THR A 16 10.08 19.62 -5.55
C THR A 16 9.95 19.86 -4.05
N ILE A 17 9.92 18.79 -3.23
CA ILE A 17 9.79 18.89 -1.77
C ILE A 17 11.12 18.65 -1.05
N GLY A 18 12.25 18.61 -1.76
CA GLY A 18 13.58 18.47 -1.17
C GLY A 18 13.99 17.04 -0.80
N ILE A 19 13.29 16.02 -1.32
CA ILE A 19 13.68 14.61 -1.17
C ILE A 19 14.67 14.24 -2.27
N THR A 20 15.84 13.73 -1.89
CA THR A 20 16.82 13.17 -2.82
C THR A 20 16.41 11.76 -3.23
N SER A 21 16.13 11.55 -4.52
CA SER A 21 15.77 10.25 -5.05
C SER A 21 16.98 9.58 -5.72
N ARG A 22 17.10 8.27 -5.55
CA ARG A 22 18.07 7.43 -6.26
C ARG A 22 17.31 6.31 -6.98
N LEU A 23 17.17 6.41 -8.30
CA LEU A 23 16.58 5.35 -9.11
C LEU A 23 17.59 4.22 -9.33
N ILE A 24 17.16 3.00 -9.03
CA ILE A 24 17.93 1.77 -9.29
C ILE A 24 17.08 0.89 -10.21
N SER A 25 17.58 0.64 -11.41
CA SER A 25 16.89 -0.17 -12.43
C SER A 25 17.73 -1.38 -12.78
N PRO A 26 17.64 -2.47 -12.02
CA PRO A 26 18.34 -3.71 -12.35
C PRO A 26 17.72 -4.34 -13.62
N PRO A 27 18.46 -5.20 -14.31
CA PRO A 27 17.95 -5.89 -15.49
C PRO A 27 16.75 -6.77 -15.11
N VAL A 28 15.83 -6.97 -16.04
CA VAL A 28 14.62 -7.80 -15.83
C VAL A 28 14.95 -9.26 -15.48
N THR A 29 16.18 -9.69 -15.77
CA THR A 29 16.73 -11.02 -15.48
C THR A 29 17.31 -11.15 -14.08
N ILE A 30 17.32 -10.07 -13.27
CA ILE A 30 17.83 -10.12 -11.90
C ILE A 30 17.18 -11.28 -11.13
N THR A 31 17.98 -12.04 -10.41
CA THR A 31 17.48 -13.11 -9.55
C THR A 31 16.90 -12.54 -8.25
N GLN A 32 16.08 -13.33 -7.57
CA GLN A 32 15.53 -12.92 -6.29
C GLN A 32 16.63 -12.68 -5.24
N ASP A 33 17.68 -13.50 -5.22
CA ASP A 33 18.78 -13.37 -4.27
C ASP A 33 19.62 -12.11 -4.54
N GLU A 34 19.87 -11.77 -5.79
CA GLU A 34 20.53 -10.52 -6.17
C GLU A 34 19.68 -9.30 -5.76
N LEU A 35 18.36 -9.36 -5.97
CA LEU A 35 17.46 -8.29 -5.53
C LEU A 35 17.45 -8.17 -4.02
N PHE A 36 17.46 -9.28 -3.29
CA PHE A 36 17.56 -9.28 -1.83
C PHE A 36 18.87 -8.66 -1.35
N ALA A 37 20.01 -9.02 -1.96
CA ALA A 37 21.30 -8.43 -1.61
C ALA A 37 21.32 -6.91 -1.83
N LEU A 38 20.70 -6.44 -2.92
CA LEU A 38 20.53 -5.02 -3.20
C LEU A 38 19.69 -4.32 -2.10
N ILE A 39 18.55 -4.91 -1.73
CA ILE A 39 17.68 -4.38 -0.65
C ILE A 39 18.40 -4.37 0.70
N ASP A 40 19.17 -5.42 1.02
CA ASP A 40 19.95 -5.49 2.26
C ASP A 40 21.01 -4.38 2.33
N GLY A 41 21.66 -4.09 1.21
CA GLY A 41 22.56 -2.95 1.10
C GLY A 41 21.86 -1.61 1.41
N LEU A 42 20.67 -1.41 0.84
CA LEU A 42 19.86 -0.21 1.11
C LEU A 42 19.34 -0.16 2.56
N ASN A 43 18.95 -1.30 3.11
CA ASN A 43 18.52 -1.39 4.51
C ASN A 43 19.63 -0.97 5.49
N SER A 44 20.88 -1.33 5.16
CA SER A 44 22.06 -1.06 5.99
C SER A 44 22.65 0.35 5.77
N ASP A 45 22.29 1.01 4.70
CA ASP A 45 22.79 2.36 4.36
C ASP A 45 22.06 3.41 5.21
N ALA A 46 22.80 4.06 6.12
CA ALA A 46 22.27 5.13 6.97
C ALA A 46 21.84 6.40 6.20
N GLY A 47 22.30 6.56 4.98
CA GLY A 47 21.89 7.65 4.09
C GLY A 47 20.60 7.38 3.30
N VAL A 48 19.97 6.22 3.50
CA VAL A 48 18.71 5.84 2.87
C VAL A 48 17.59 5.84 3.91
N ASP A 49 16.68 6.78 3.82
CA ASP A 49 15.54 6.94 4.74
C ASP A 49 14.33 6.11 4.31
N GLY A 50 14.16 5.86 3.01
CA GLY A 50 13.02 5.13 2.47
C GLY A 50 13.35 4.29 1.24
N ILE A 51 12.68 3.17 1.11
CA ILE A 51 12.82 2.24 -0.02
C ILE A 51 11.43 1.98 -0.60
N LEU A 52 11.32 2.17 -1.92
CA LEU A 52 10.13 1.85 -2.69
C LEU A 52 10.50 0.88 -3.80
N VAL A 53 9.81 -0.26 -3.86
CA VAL A 53 9.96 -1.23 -4.95
C VAL A 53 8.73 -1.16 -5.85
N GLN A 54 8.95 -0.70 -7.09
CA GLN A 54 7.86 -0.53 -8.05
C GLN A 54 7.28 -1.88 -8.49
N SER A 55 6.00 -2.07 -8.21
CA SER A 55 5.21 -3.23 -8.68
C SER A 55 4.57 -2.92 -10.05
N PRO A 56 4.31 -3.93 -10.90
CA PRO A 56 4.56 -5.37 -10.67
C PRO A 56 6.01 -5.79 -10.95
N LEU A 57 6.49 -6.77 -10.20
CA LEU A 57 7.80 -7.39 -10.42
C LEU A 57 7.72 -8.51 -11.48
N PRO A 58 8.87 -8.92 -12.07
CA PRO A 58 8.94 -10.07 -12.96
C PRO A 58 8.37 -11.34 -12.29
N LYS A 59 7.70 -12.20 -13.07
CA LYS A 59 6.96 -13.37 -12.55
C LYS A 59 7.82 -14.38 -11.76
N HIS A 60 9.13 -14.41 -11.98
CA HIS A 60 10.05 -15.29 -11.27
C HIS A 60 10.46 -14.75 -9.90
N ILE A 61 10.10 -13.51 -9.57
CA ILE A 61 10.36 -12.86 -8.29
C ILE A 61 9.12 -13.00 -7.38
N ASN A 62 9.32 -13.43 -6.15
CA ASN A 62 8.27 -13.42 -5.14
C ASN A 62 8.12 -12.01 -4.55
N GLU A 63 7.20 -11.25 -5.09
CA GLU A 63 6.95 -9.84 -4.71
C GLU A 63 6.66 -9.67 -3.21
N VAL A 64 5.89 -10.57 -2.61
CA VAL A 64 5.59 -10.53 -1.16
C VAL A 64 6.85 -10.72 -0.31
N ALA A 65 7.76 -11.60 -0.75
CA ALA A 65 9.03 -11.80 -0.07
C ALA A 65 9.94 -10.56 -0.21
N VAL A 66 9.89 -9.87 -1.36
CA VAL A 66 10.61 -8.60 -1.59
C VAL A 66 10.11 -7.51 -0.64
N PHE A 67 8.80 -7.30 -0.54
CA PHE A 67 8.25 -6.30 0.37
C PHE A 67 8.61 -6.58 1.84
N ARG A 68 8.65 -7.86 2.23
CA ARG A 68 9.08 -8.27 3.58
C ARG A 68 10.57 -8.13 3.83
N ARG A 69 11.40 -8.03 2.78
CA ARG A 69 12.84 -7.85 2.90
C ARG A 69 13.22 -6.40 3.20
N ILE A 70 12.40 -5.43 2.79
CA ILE A 70 12.60 -4.03 3.12
C ILE A 70 12.47 -3.87 4.64
N ALA A 71 13.39 -3.12 5.26
CA ALA A 71 13.29 -2.81 6.68
C ALA A 71 12.00 -2.01 6.96
N ALA A 72 11.20 -2.43 7.92
CA ALA A 72 9.86 -1.87 8.14
C ALA A 72 9.84 -0.34 8.36
N HIS A 73 10.92 0.23 8.91
CA HIS A 73 11.08 1.67 9.10
C HIS A 73 11.53 2.42 7.83
N LYS A 74 11.89 1.69 6.76
CA LYS A 74 12.21 2.24 5.43
C LYS A 74 11.17 1.87 4.37
N ASP A 75 10.15 1.07 4.73
CA ASP A 75 9.05 0.65 3.85
C ASP A 75 8.04 1.79 3.68
N VAL A 76 8.32 2.72 2.78
CA VAL A 76 7.47 3.90 2.56
C VAL A 76 6.12 3.59 1.87
N ASP A 77 5.97 2.40 1.30
CA ASP A 77 4.70 1.93 0.72
C ASP A 77 3.78 1.26 1.74
N GLY A 78 4.28 0.94 2.95
CA GLY A 78 3.48 0.29 4.00
C GLY A 78 3.09 -1.16 3.71
N PHE A 79 3.87 -1.88 2.90
CA PHE A 79 3.58 -3.26 2.51
C PHE A 79 4.23 -4.31 3.41
N HIS A 80 5.18 -3.89 4.24
CA HIS A 80 5.83 -4.78 5.20
C HIS A 80 4.82 -5.29 6.24
N THR A 81 4.96 -6.55 6.64
CA THR A 81 4.05 -7.21 7.59
C THR A 81 3.90 -6.44 8.90
N LEU A 82 4.97 -5.81 9.39
CA LEU A 82 4.94 -5.01 10.61
C LEU A 82 4.07 -3.75 10.44
N ASN A 83 4.19 -3.05 9.31
CA ASN A 83 3.38 -1.86 9.03
C ASN A 83 1.89 -2.22 8.88
N LEU A 84 1.58 -3.32 8.19
CA LEU A 84 0.21 -3.83 8.11
C LEU A 84 -0.32 -4.27 9.48
N GLY A 85 0.52 -4.86 10.33
CA GLY A 85 0.19 -5.22 11.72
C GLY A 85 -0.12 -3.99 12.56
N LYS A 86 0.69 -2.93 12.46
CA LYS A 86 0.45 -1.64 13.12
C LYS A 86 -0.87 -1.03 12.66
N LEU A 87 -1.13 -1.01 11.35
CA LEU A 87 -2.41 -0.54 10.81
C LEU A 87 -3.61 -1.28 11.42
N ALA A 88 -3.51 -2.62 11.53
CA ALA A 88 -4.56 -3.45 12.13
C ALA A 88 -4.77 -3.18 13.62
N GLN A 89 -3.74 -2.73 14.33
CA GLN A 89 -3.78 -2.35 15.75
C GLN A 89 -4.10 -0.87 15.98
N GLU A 90 -4.33 -0.10 14.92
CA GLU A 90 -4.54 1.35 14.98
C GLU A 90 -3.31 2.11 15.54
N ASP A 91 -2.11 1.53 15.39
CA ASP A 91 -0.84 2.16 15.73
C ASP A 91 -0.37 3.07 14.59
N ASP A 92 -0.45 4.38 14.81
CA ASP A 92 -0.12 5.42 13.83
C ASP A 92 1.40 5.59 13.61
N THR A 93 2.25 4.80 14.26
CA THR A 93 3.71 4.83 14.07
C THR A 93 4.20 4.05 12.85
N GLY A 94 3.30 3.34 12.15
CA GLY A 94 3.59 2.60 10.93
C GLY A 94 3.32 3.40 9.66
N PHE A 95 3.93 2.96 8.56
CA PHE A 95 3.57 3.45 7.24
C PHE A 95 2.26 2.79 6.77
N VAL A 96 1.41 3.60 6.14
CA VAL A 96 0.14 3.15 5.56
C VAL A 96 0.25 3.16 4.05
N ALA A 97 -0.24 2.10 3.39
CA ALA A 97 -0.26 2.03 1.94
C ALA A 97 -0.89 3.27 1.30
N CYS A 98 -0.17 3.89 0.36
CA CYS A 98 -0.52 5.21 -0.18
C CYS A 98 -1.89 5.24 -0.87
N THR A 99 -2.24 4.22 -1.65
CA THR A 99 -3.53 4.16 -2.35
C THR A 99 -4.71 4.12 -1.39
N PRO A 100 -4.77 3.22 -0.40
CA PRO A 100 -5.83 3.23 0.62
C PRO A 100 -5.88 4.54 1.41
N ALA A 101 -4.73 5.07 1.82
CA ALA A 101 -4.67 6.36 2.51
C ALA A 101 -5.23 7.51 1.64
N GLY A 102 -4.89 7.52 0.34
CA GLY A 102 -5.42 8.46 -0.63
C GLY A 102 -6.94 8.36 -0.81
N ILE A 103 -7.48 7.13 -0.83
CA ILE A 103 -8.93 6.89 -0.88
C ILE A 103 -9.62 7.53 0.34
N MET A 104 -9.10 7.30 1.56
CA MET A 104 -9.65 7.89 2.78
C MET A 104 -9.60 9.42 2.75
N GLN A 105 -8.49 10.01 2.28
CA GLN A 105 -8.37 11.46 2.10
C GLN A 105 -9.36 12.01 1.07
N LEU A 106 -9.57 11.29 -0.04
CA LEU A 106 -10.53 11.68 -1.07
C LEU A 106 -11.96 11.69 -0.51
N LEU A 107 -12.37 10.64 0.20
CA LEU A 107 -13.68 10.56 0.83
C LEU A 107 -13.89 11.69 1.86
N ALA A 108 -12.91 11.91 2.73
CA ALA A 108 -12.98 12.97 3.73
C ALA A 108 -13.10 14.37 3.09
N ARG A 109 -12.30 14.67 2.07
CA ARG A 109 -12.35 15.96 1.34
C ARG A 109 -13.62 16.15 0.53
N SER A 110 -14.28 15.05 0.14
CA SER A 110 -15.59 15.07 -0.52
C SER A 110 -16.76 15.15 0.46
N GLY A 111 -16.50 15.26 1.75
CA GLY A 111 -17.53 15.30 2.79
C GLY A 111 -18.24 13.97 3.04
N VAL A 112 -17.67 12.85 2.58
CA VAL A 112 -18.25 11.51 2.77
C VAL A 112 -17.77 10.92 4.10
N SER A 113 -18.67 10.82 5.06
CA SER A 113 -18.41 10.15 6.34
C SER A 113 -18.62 8.65 6.22
N LEU A 114 -17.70 7.87 6.76
CA LEU A 114 -17.80 6.41 6.85
C LEU A 114 -18.50 5.95 8.12
N SER A 115 -18.63 6.82 9.13
CA SER A 115 -19.16 6.46 10.45
C SER A 115 -20.59 5.93 10.35
N GLY A 116 -20.79 4.71 10.86
CA GLY A 116 -22.07 4.00 10.82
C GLY A 116 -22.48 3.49 9.43
N LYS A 117 -21.66 3.64 8.41
CA LYS A 117 -21.91 3.18 7.04
C LYS A 117 -21.48 1.74 6.82
N HIS A 118 -22.15 1.08 5.89
CA HIS A 118 -21.70 -0.22 5.39
C HIS A 118 -20.82 -0.01 4.16
N VAL A 119 -19.52 -0.28 4.32
CA VAL A 119 -18.53 -0.21 3.25
C VAL A 119 -18.27 -1.61 2.70
N VAL A 120 -18.43 -1.80 1.41
CA VAL A 120 -18.06 -3.04 0.73
C VAL A 120 -16.77 -2.82 -0.07
N VAL A 121 -15.73 -3.56 0.27
CA VAL A 121 -14.43 -3.52 -0.41
C VAL A 121 -14.36 -4.68 -1.40
N LEU A 122 -14.32 -4.37 -2.70
CA LEU A 122 -14.22 -5.37 -3.75
C LEU A 122 -12.76 -5.65 -4.10
N GLY A 123 -12.18 -6.62 -3.43
CA GLY A 123 -10.79 -7.03 -3.54
C GLY A 123 -10.15 -7.27 -2.17
N ARG A 124 -9.12 -8.14 -2.14
CA ARG A 124 -8.41 -8.51 -0.90
C ARG A 124 -6.89 -8.50 -1.06
N SER A 125 -6.39 -7.62 -1.93
CA SER A 125 -4.95 -7.44 -2.11
C SER A 125 -4.30 -6.91 -0.82
N LEU A 126 -3.02 -7.22 -0.65
CA LEU A 126 -2.23 -6.72 0.49
C LEU A 126 -1.92 -5.22 0.35
N ILE A 127 -1.95 -4.71 -0.88
CA ILE A 127 -1.54 -3.34 -1.21
C ILE A 127 -2.71 -2.34 -1.23
N VAL A 128 -3.95 -2.80 -1.45
CA VAL A 128 -5.14 -1.92 -1.50
C VAL A 128 -6.30 -2.46 -0.66
N GLY A 129 -6.86 -3.63 -1.00
CA GLY A 129 -8.13 -4.08 -0.46
C GLY A 129 -8.12 -4.27 1.06
N LYS A 130 -7.15 -5.01 1.59
CA LYS A 130 -7.03 -5.21 3.03
C LYS A 130 -6.70 -3.93 3.78
N PRO A 131 -5.71 -3.12 3.38
CA PRO A 131 -5.46 -1.84 4.04
C PRO A 131 -6.65 -0.88 3.99
N ALA A 132 -7.39 -0.80 2.88
CA ALA A 132 -8.59 0.04 2.79
C ALA A 132 -9.66 -0.40 3.79
N ALA A 133 -9.90 -1.71 3.91
CA ALA A 133 -10.84 -2.25 4.89
C ALA A 133 -10.40 -1.96 6.33
N LEU A 134 -9.10 -2.14 6.62
CA LEU A 134 -8.54 -1.84 7.93
C LEU A 134 -8.65 -0.36 8.29
N LEU A 135 -8.42 0.55 7.33
CA LEU A 135 -8.60 1.98 7.55
C LEU A 135 -10.08 2.33 7.82
N ALA A 136 -11.00 1.76 7.04
CA ALA A 136 -12.43 2.07 7.16
C ALA A 136 -13.03 1.61 8.50
N VAL A 137 -12.53 0.51 9.09
CA VAL A 137 -13.05 -0.04 10.36
C VAL A 137 -12.44 0.61 11.60
N GLN A 138 -11.39 1.42 11.49
CA GLN A 138 -10.72 2.05 12.64
C GLN A 138 -11.68 2.87 13.52
N ARG A 139 -11.40 2.91 14.82
CA ARG A 139 -12.14 3.70 15.82
C ARG A 139 -11.77 5.19 15.76
N LYS A 140 -11.86 5.77 14.58
CA LYS A 140 -11.56 7.20 14.31
C LYS A 140 -12.80 7.90 13.80
N ALA A 141 -12.95 9.18 14.09
CA ALA A 141 -14.15 9.97 13.73
C ALA A 141 -14.50 9.94 12.24
N TRP A 142 -13.48 9.83 11.38
CA TRP A 142 -13.63 9.78 9.93
C TRP A 142 -13.86 8.37 9.37
N ALA A 143 -13.74 7.32 10.20
CA ALA A 143 -13.87 5.90 9.87
C ALA A 143 -15.10 5.29 10.59
N ASN A 144 -14.95 4.27 11.44
CA ASN A 144 -16.04 3.64 12.18
C ASN A 144 -17.10 2.97 11.28
N ALA A 145 -16.70 2.42 10.15
CA ALA A 145 -17.59 1.70 9.25
C ALA A 145 -17.81 0.24 9.67
N THR A 146 -18.93 -0.32 9.24
CA THR A 146 -19.06 -1.78 9.11
C THR A 146 -18.47 -2.16 7.76
N VAL A 147 -17.54 -3.13 7.72
CA VAL A 147 -16.82 -3.46 6.48
C VAL A 147 -17.02 -4.90 6.05
N THR A 148 -17.39 -5.09 4.79
CA THR A 148 -17.42 -6.40 4.14
C THR A 148 -16.35 -6.45 3.04
N ILE A 149 -15.48 -7.45 3.09
CA ILE A 149 -14.49 -7.69 2.02
C ILE A 149 -15.03 -8.77 1.09
N CYS A 150 -15.22 -8.42 -0.19
CA CYS A 150 -15.62 -9.32 -1.25
C CYS A 150 -14.45 -9.62 -2.20
N HIS A 151 -14.49 -10.78 -2.86
CA HIS A 151 -13.44 -11.22 -3.78
C HIS A 151 -13.98 -12.21 -4.81
N SER A 152 -13.17 -12.72 -5.71
CA SER A 152 -13.55 -13.62 -6.81
C SER A 152 -14.26 -14.92 -6.40
N GLN A 153 -14.11 -15.34 -5.13
CA GLN A 153 -14.79 -16.52 -4.58
C GLN A 153 -16.01 -16.16 -3.72
N THR A 154 -16.39 -14.88 -3.67
CA THR A 154 -17.55 -14.44 -2.89
C THR A 154 -18.84 -14.90 -3.58
N ALA A 155 -19.62 -15.70 -2.86
CA ALA A 155 -20.93 -16.11 -3.34
C ALA A 155 -21.90 -14.93 -3.32
N ASN A 156 -22.79 -14.85 -4.34
CA ASN A 156 -23.82 -13.82 -4.45
C ASN A 156 -23.32 -12.39 -4.30
N LEU A 157 -22.20 -12.09 -4.96
CA LEU A 157 -21.57 -10.76 -4.95
C LEU A 157 -22.56 -9.62 -5.21
N PRO A 158 -23.51 -9.70 -6.17
CA PRO A 158 -24.48 -8.64 -6.41
C PRO A 158 -25.39 -8.34 -5.22
N ALA A 159 -25.70 -9.31 -4.38
CA ALA A 159 -26.51 -9.07 -3.18
C ALA A 159 -25.74 -8.29 -2.12
N LEU A 160 -24.45 -8.60 -1.96
CA LEU A 160 -23.58 -7.90 -1.00
C LEU A 160 -23.28 -6.46 -1.44
N THR A 161 -22.97 -6.25 -2.71
CA THR A 161 -22.67 -4.91 -3.23
C THR A 161 -23.89 -3.96 -3.18
N ARG A 162 -25.12 -4.50 -3.34
CA ARG A 162 -26.34 -3.69 -3.21
C ARG A 162 -26.63 -3.23 -1.78
N GLN A 163 -26.05 -3.86 -0.78
CA GLN A 163 -26.21 -3.47 0.62
C GLN A 163 -25.21 -2.39 1.04
N ALA A 164 -24.26 -2.05 0.18
CA ALA A 164 -23.25 -1.05 0.49
C ALA A 164 -23.83 0.36 0.45
N ASP A 165 -23.51 1.16 1.45
CA ASP A 165 -23.62 2.62 1.38
C ASP A 165 -22.47 3.19 0.54
N ILE A 166 -21.31 2.51 0.60
CA ILE A 166 -20.06 2.89 -0.10
C ILE A 166 -19.42 1.63 -0.68
N LEU A 167 -19.09 1.65 -1.97
CA LEU A 167 -18.44 0.57 -2.70
C LEU A 167 -17.09 1.03 -3.23
#